data_43860569786c17fea31434838ea6861c
#
_entry.id   43860569786c17fea31434838ea6861c
#
_cell.length_a   1.000
_cell.length_b   1.000
_cell.length_c   1.000
_cell.angle_alpha   90.00
_cell.angle_beta   90.00
_cell.angle_gamma   90.00
#
_symmetry.space_group_name_H-M   'P 1'
#
loop_
_entity.id
_entity.type
_entity.pdbx_description
1 polymer ?
#
loop_
_entity_poly.entity_id
_entity_poly.type
_entity_poly.pdbx_seq_one_letter_code
_entity_poly.pdbx_strand_id
1 'polypeptide(L)'
;MAACHDRNRMSRMVFRLLLLTLMLAASPAFAADRTVYLTFDDGPLPGTANILDVLQAEQVPATLFMVGMHAQANASNRALVQRVKAMPLVTLGNHSYSHAYNHYRHFYGDTEGVVDDMLKANTVLGLKPAVHARLPGRNVFRLPSYSKNDNSLGLAQAGREDPDYEFVAASGFWLYGWDHEWVHEDSGKPVQSVDRLVSEIDHLFGYGHFAKPNKLILLMHDEMFQDAFDGKAKLTALIAALRLRHYAFGAIAGYDG
;
A
#
# COMPACT_ATOMS: atom_id res chain seq x y z
N MET A 1 -33.96 -50.62 48.90
CA MET A 1 -33.74 -50.61 47.40
C MET A 1 -34.11 -49.26 46.81
N ALA A 2 -33.30 -48.24 47.03
CA ALA A 2 -33.55 -46.93 46.40
C ALA A 2 -32.26 -46.07 46.38
N ALA A 3 -31.19 -46.53 45.76
CA ALA A 3 -29.96 -45.73 45.63
C ALA A 3 -29.17 -45.92 44.33
N CYS A 4 -29.83 -46.43 43.25
CA CYS A 4 -29.12 -46.76 42.01
C CYS A 4 -29.61 -45.98 40.77
N HIS A 5 -30.53 -44.99 40.91
CA HIS A 5 -31.16 -44.32 39.72
C HIS A 5 -30.66 -42.89 39.50
N ASP A 6 -29.87 -42.32 40.39
CA ASP A 6 -29.51 -40.88 40.32
C ASP A 6 -28.13 -40.60 39.70
N ARG A 7 -27.24 -41.59 39.63
CA ARG A 7 -25.90 -41.39 39.02
C ARG A 7 -25.93 -41.27 37.49
N ASN A 8 -26.93 -41.84 36.83
CA ASN A 8 -27.00 -41.85 35.37
C ASN A 8 -27.63 -40.55 34.78
N ARG A 9 -28.37 -39.78 35.59
CA ARG A 9 -28.93 -38.49 35.15
C ARG A 9 -27.92 -37.37 35.21
N MET A 10 -27.07 -37.34 36.22
CA MET A 10 -26.01 -36.33 36.34
C MET A 10 -24.91 -36.48 35.29
N SER A 11 -24.52 -37.72 34.96
CA SER A 11 -23.52 -37.98 33.90
C SER A 11 -23.99 -37.54 32.51
N ARG A 12 -25.28 -37.72 32.18
CA ARG A 12 -25.85 -37.29 30.91
C ARG A 12 -26.03 -35.78 30.79
N MET A 13 -26.25 -35.08 31.89
CA MET A 13 -26.39 -33.62 31.91
C MET A 13 -25.02 -32.92 31.81
N VAL A 14 -23.98 -33.43 32.46
CA VAL A 14 -22.61 -32.92 32.36
C VAL A 14 -22.04 -33.16 30.95
N PHE A 15 -22.32 -34.30 30.32
CA PHE A 15 -21.88 -34.60 28.95
C PHE A 15 -22.59 -33.73 27.90
N ARG A 16 -23.86 -33.36 28.12
CA ARG A 16 -24.60 -32.46 27.23
C ARG A 16 -24.15 -31.00 27.40
N LEU A 17 -23.78 -30.55 28.59
CA LEU A 17 -23.20 -29.23 28.82
C LEU A 17 -21.78 -29.11 28.19
N LEU A 18 -20.94 -30.15 28.28
CA LEU A 18 -19.61 -30.16 27.66
C LEU A 18 -19.69 -30.14 26.10
N LEU A 19 -20.69 -30.79 25.50
CA LEU A 19 -20.88 -30.73 24.04
C LEU A 19 -21.43 -29.38 23.56
N LEU A 20 -22.17 -28.65 24.39
CA LEU A 20 -22.67 -27.29 24.01
C LEU A 20 -21.58 -26.21 24.12
N THR A 21 -20.60 -26.38 25.01
CA THR A 21 -19.47 -25.43 25.16
C THR A 21 -18.38 -25.62 24.11
N LEU A 22 -18.31 -26.78 23.43
CA LEU A 22 -17.32 -27.04 22.38
C LEU A 22 -17.75 -26.53 21.00
N MET A 23 -19.03 -26.15 20.81
CA MET A 23 -19.52 -25.61 19.54
C MET A 23 -19.38 -24.07 19.42
N LEU A 24 -18.92 -23.36 20.43
CA LEU A 24 -18.74 -21.90 20.39
C LEU A 24 -17.32 -21.44 20.07
N ALA A 25 -16.39 -22.33 19.75
CA ALA A 25 -14.99 -21.95 19.50
C ALA A 25 -14.48 -22.18 18.06
N ALA A 26 -15.36 -22.50 17.13
CA ALA A 26 -14.99 -22.53 15.73
C ALA A 26 -15.58 -21.29 15.04
N SER A 27 -15.07 -20.10 15.37
CA SER A 27 -15.08 -19.02 14.37
C SER A 27 -14.26 -19.56 13.20
N PRO A 28 -14.83 -19.70 11.98
CA PRO A 28 -13.99 -19.92 10.82
C PRO A 28 -13.04 -18.72 10.77
N ALA A 29 -11.76 -18.94 11.00
CA ALA A 29 -10.76 -18.03 10.54
C ALA A 29 -10.90 -18.06 9.01
N PHE A 30 -11.77 -17.22 8.47
CA PHE A 30 -11.65 -16.80 7.09
C PHE A 30 -10.30 -16.09 7.05
N ALA A 31 -9.25 -16.82 6.67
CA ALA A 31 -8.04 -16.21 6.20
C ALA A 31 -8.50 -15.18 5.18
N ALA A 32 -8.18 -13.94 5.38
CA ALA A 32 -8.52 -12.90 4.43
C ALA A 32 -7.72 -13.21 3.16
N ASP A 33 -8.32 -13.93 2.22
CA ASP A 33 -7.70 -14.25 0.93
C ASP A 33 -7.43 -12.98 0.12
N ARG A 34 -7.95 -11.83 0.56
CA ARG A 34 -7.91 -10.55 -0.14
C ARG A 34 -7.16 -9.52 0.69
N THR A 35 -6.05 -9.03 0.14
CA THR A 35 -5.16 -8.09 0.82
C THR A 35 -5.07 -6.77 0.06
N VAL A 36 -5.26 -5.65 0.76
CA VAL A 36 -5.04 -4.30 0.25
C VAL A 36 -3.69 -3.80 0.77
N TYR A 37 -2.86 -3.34 -0.15
CA TYR A 37 -1.57 -2.70 0.12
C TYR A 37 -1.75 -1.19 -0.03
N LEU A 38 -1.80 -0.48 1.09
CA LEU A 38 -1.90 0.98 1.08
C LEU A 38 -0.57 1.58 0.69
N THR A 39 -0.53 2.35 -0.39
CA THR A 39 0.68 3.02 -0.86
C THR A 39 0.43 4.51 -1.08
N PHE A 40 1.41 5.32 -0.70
CA PHE A 40 1.35 6.77 -0.77
C PHE A 40 2.58 7.29 -1.51
N ASP A 41 2.37 8.12 -2.52
CA ASP A 41 3.43 8.68 -3.36
C ASP A 41 3.67 10.16 -3.03
N ASP A 42 4.78 10.70 -3.52
CA ASP A 42 5.21 12.10 -3.54
C ASP A 42 5.73 12.67 -2.22
N GLY A 43 5.49 12.02 -1.10
CA GLY A 43 5.94 12.52 0.20
C GLY A 43 7.45 12.85 0.32
N PRO A 44 7.83 13.64 1.34
CA PRO A 44 6.99 14.34 2.31
C PRO A 44 6.36 15.61 1.76
N LEU A 45 5.03 15.67 1.81
CA LEU A 45 4.21 16.81 1.40
C LEU A 45 3.21 17.19 2.52
N PRO A 46 2.45 18.28 2.41
CA PRO A 46 1.31 18.51 3.26
C PRO A 46 0.38 17.29 3.22
N GLY A 47 0.08 16.70 4.40
CA GLY A 47 -0.67 15.44 4.51
C GLY A 47 0.15 14.27 5.03
N THR A 48 1.46 14.19 4.77
CA THR A 48 2.33 13.09 5.25
C THR A 48 2.22 12.86 6.76
N ALA A 49 2.25 13.94 7.55
CA ALA A 49 2.12 13.82 9.01
C ALA A 49 0.79 13.18 9.42
N ASN A 50 -0.30 13.56 8.75
CA ASN A 50 -1.63 13.02 9.00
C ASN A 50 -1.72 11.53 8.64
N ILE A 51 -1.11 11.13 7.53
CA ILE A 51 -0.99 9.71 7.15
C ILE A 51 -0.31 8.93 8.27
N LEU A 52 0.88 9.38 8.72
CA LEU A 52 1.65 8.70 9.75
C LEU A 52 0.92 8.62 11.09
N ASP A 53 0.16 9.67 11.46
CA ASP A 53 -0.67 9.66 12.67
C ASP A 53 -1.76 8.58 12.59
N VAL A 54 -2.44 8.48 11.46
CA VAL A 54 -3.51 7.49 11.25
C VAL A 54 -2.92 6.07 11.21
N LEU A 55 -1.86 5.84 10.44
CA LEU A 55 -1.22 4.52 10.35
C LEU A 55 -0.73 4.03 11.71
N GLN A 56 -0.20 4.94 12.54
CA GLN A 56 0.23 4.64 13.90
C GLN A 56 -0.95 4.32 14.82
N ALA A 57 -2.04 5.09 14.74
CA ALA A 57 -3.24 4.88 15.55
C ALA A 57 -3.96 3.57 15.17
N GLU A 58 -4.08 3.33 13.87
CA GLU A 58 -4.78 2.17 13.33
C GLU A 58 -3.93 0.88 13.29
N GLN A 59 -2.61 0.97 13.52
CA GLN A 59 -1.69 -0.17 13.46
C GLN A 59 -1.81 -0.96 12.14
N VAL A 60 -1.81 -0.23 11.01
CA VAL A 60 -1.95 -0.77 9.66
C VAL A 60 -0.63 -0.66 8.91
N PRO A 61 -0.17 -1.75 8.24
CA PRO A 61 0.99 -1.68 7.37
C PRO A 61 0.70 -0.82 6.13
N ALA A 62 1.72 -0.08 5.69
CA ALA A 62 1.65 0.74 4.50
C ALA A 62 3.05 0.98 3.89
N THR A 63 3.09 1.60 2.70
CA THR A 63 4.32 2.02 2.06
C THR A 63 4.22 3.48 1.64
N LEU A 64 5.25 4.27 1.94
CA LEU A 64 5.40 5.63 1.43
C LEU A 64 6.57 5.65 0.45
N PHE A 65 6.27 5.88 -0.83
CA PHE A 65 7.28 6.12 -1.87
C PHE A 65 7.61 7.61 -1.88
N MET A 66 8.75 7.96 -1.30
CA MET A 66 9.11 9.36 -1.06
C MET A 66 10.05 9.92 -2.12
N VAL A 67 9.84 11.19 -2.46
CA VAL A 67 10.68 11.97 -3.38
C VAL A 67 11.87 12.55 -2.62
N GLY A 68 13.08 12.29 -3.11
CA GLY A 68 14.31 12.72 -2.41
C GLY A 68 14.41 14.24 -2.25
N MET A 69 14.02 15.00 -3.26
CA MET A 69 14.01 16.47 -3.23
C MET A 69 13.05 17.01 -2.16
N HIS A 70 11.87 16.42 -2.03
CA HIS A 70 10.91 16.78 -0.99
C HIS A 70 11.45 16.42 0.40
N ALA A 71 12.06 15.24 0.54
CA ALA A 71 12.64 14.78 1.80
C ALA A 71 13.72 15.71 2.36
N GLN A 72 14.53 16.32 1.51
CA GLN A 72 15.61 17.22 1.95
C GLN A 72 15.24 18.70 2.01
N ALA A 73 14.04 19.10 1.54
CA ALA A 73 13.63 20.49 1.36
C ALA A 73 13.75 21.33 2.64
N ASN A 74 13.44 20.77 3.79
CA ASN A 74 13.49 21.46 5.07
C ASN A 74 13.64 20.49 6.25
N ALA A 75 13.82 21.00 7.47
CA ALA A 75 14.02 20.19 8.66
C ALA A 75 12.78 19.36 9.04
N SER A 76 11.58 19.89 8.81
CA SER A 76 10.33 19.18 9.08
C SER A 76 10.18 17.95 8.19
N ASN A 77 10.45 18.08 6.88
CA ASN A 77 10.38 16.97 5.93
C ASN A 77 11.42 15.89 6.28
N ARG A 78 12.65 16.29 6.64
CA ARG A 78 13.65 15.31 7.13
C ARG A 78 13.19 14.57 8.38
N ALA A 79 12.51 15.25 9.31
CA ALA A 79 11.94 14.62 10.50
C ALA A 79 10.84 13.61 10.17
N LEU A 80 9.98 13.89 9.15
CA LEU A 80 8.97 12.95 8.68
C LEU A 80 9.62 11.67 8.10
N VAL A 81 10.69 11.80 7.32
CA VAL A 81 11.44 10.62 6.82
C VAL A 81 11.98 9.78 7.99
N GLN A 82 12.53 10.42 9.03
CA GLN A 82 13.00 9.68 10.22
C GLN A 82 11.84 9.02 10.97
N ARG A 83 10.68 9.68 11.03
CA ARG A 83 9.48 9.10 11.63
C ARG A 83 9.04 7.84 10.87
N VAL A 84 8.99 7.86 9.53
CA VAL A 84 8.67 6.67 8.72
C VAL A 84 9.63 5.52 9.04
N LYS A 85 10.94 5.79 9.08
CA LYS A 85 11.96 4.78 9.41
C LYS A 85 11.80 4.17 10.80
N ALA A 86 11.23 4.91 11.74
CA ALA A 86 10.98 4.44 13.10
C ALA A 86 9.68 3.65 13.26
N MET A 87 8.81 3.62 12.26
CA MET A 87 7.52 2.92 12.29
C MET A 87 7.65 1.49 11.73
N PRO A 88 7.55 0.43 12.55
CA PRO A 88 7.87 -0.93 12.13
C PRO A 88 6.90 -1.51 11.08
N LEU A 89 5.69 -0.98 10.98
CA LEU A 89 4.68 -1.39 10.01
C LEU A 89 4.73 -0.59 8.70
N VAL A 90 5.60 0.43 8.62
CA VAL A 90 5.64 1.32 7.46
C VAL A 90 6.94 1.10 6.69
N THR A 91 6.80 0.82 5.39
CA THR A 91 7.93 0.71 4.48
C THR A 91 8.24 2.07 3.86
N LEU A 92 9.49 2.52 3.95
CA LEU A 92 9.98 3.64 3.18
C LEU A 92 10.45 3.14 1.82
N GLY A 93 9.85 3.66 0.75
CA GLY A 93 10.21 3.39 -0.64
C GLY A 93 10.80 4.60 -1.35
N ASN A 94 11.33 4.37 -2.54
CA ASN A 94 11.94 5.37 -3.42
C ASN A 94 10.93 5.80 -4.51
N HIS A 95 10.73 7.12 -4.65
CA HIS A 95 9.92 7.72 -5.74
C HIS A 95 10.74 8.70 -6.56
N SER A 96 11.98 8.33 -6.88
CA SER A 96 13.00 9.17 -7.52
C SER A 96 13.46 10.36 -6.66
N TYR A 97 14.53 11.04 -7.08
CA TYR A 97 14.98 12.26 -6.41
C TYR A 97 14.18 13.47 -6.85
N SER A 98 13.98 13.65 -8.15
CA SER A 98 13.45 14.86 -8.75
C SER A 98 11.95 14.80 -9.06
N HIS A 99 11.31 13.64 -8.94
CA HIS A 99 9.96 13.37 -9.49
C HIS A 99 9.87 13.77 -10.97
N ALA A 100 10.94 13.46 -11.74
CA ALA A 100 11.08 13.85 -13.15
C ALA A 100 10.94 15.38 -13.41
N TYR A 101 10.93 16.23 -12.38
CA TYR A 101 10.55 17.65 -12.46
C TYR A 101 9.25 17.88 -13.25
N ASN A 102 8.33 16.89 -13.26
CA ASN A 102 7.13 16.82 -14.09
C ASN A 102 7.38 16.90 -15.63
N HIS A 103 8.62 16.62 -16.05
CA HIS A 103 9.04 16.55 -17.45
C HIS A 103 9.30 15.10 -17.89
N TYR A 104 8.30 14.26 -17.80
CA TYR A 104 8.37 12.80 -18.00
C TYR A 104 9.03 12.40 -19.33
N ARG A 105 8.75 13.09 -20.41
CA ARG A 105 9.35 12.82 -21.73
C ARG A 105 10.87 12.97 -21.71
N HIS A 106 11.39 13.99 -21.04
CA HIS A 106 12.84 14.21 -20.94
C HIS A 106 13.45 13.17 -20.00
N PHE A 107 12.83 12.97 -18.86
CA PHE A 107 13.31 12.05 -17.83
C PHE A 107 13.38 10.61 -18.33
N TYR A 108 12.31 10.07 -18.90
CA TYR A 108 12.24 8.70 -19.38
C TYR A 108 12.88 8.48 -20.76
N GLY A 109 13.35 9.52 -21.45
CA GLY A 109 14.16 9.42 -22.65
C GLY A 109 15.63 9.05 -22.39
N ASP A 110 16.05 9.03 -21.12
CA ASP A 110 17.43 8.77 -20.67
C ASP A 110 17.42 7.75 -19.52
N THR A 111 17.63 6.48 -19.84
CA THR A 111 17.60 5.37 -18.84
C THR A 111 18.69 5.53 -17.78
N GLU A 112 19.91 5.95 -18.16
CA GLU A 112 21.00 6.14 -17.21
C GLU A 112 20.69 7.30 -16.25
N GLY A 113 20.14 8.40 -16.79
CA GLY A 113 19.67 9.53 -15.98
C GLY A 113 18.56 9.15 -15.01
N VAL A 114 17.63 8.25 -15.39
CA VAL A 114 16.64 7.68 -14.48
C VAL A 114 17.30 6.95 -13.32
N VAL A 115 18.28 6.07 -13.61
CA VAL A 115 19.00 5.31 -12.59
C VAL A 115 19.76 6.25 -11.64
N ASP A 116 20.47 7.23 -12.18
CA ASP A 116 21.21 8.20 -11.37
C ASP A 116 20.30 8.99 -10.41
N ASP A 117 19.14 9.41 -10.90
CA ASP A 117 18.14 10.12 -10.10
C ASP A 117 17.57 9.22 -8.98
N MET A 118 17.28 7.95 -9.29
CA MET A 118 16.83 6.96 -8.32
C MET A 118 17.92 6.66 -7.26
N LEU A 119 19.18 6.51 -7.65
CA LEU A 119 20.29 6.28 -6.74
C LEU A 119 20.55 7.50 -5.84
N LYS A 120 20.38 8.71 -6.39
CA LYS A 120 20.44 9.95 -5.60
C LYS A 120 19.34 9.98 -4.52
N ALA A 121 18.12 9.56 -4.87
CA ALA A 121 17.06 9.43 -3.87
C ALA A 121 17.41 8.41 -2.77
N ASN A 122 18.00 7.25 -3.13
CA ASN A 122 18.47 6.27 -2.14
C ASN A 122 19.43 6.90 -1.14
N THR A 123 20.36 7.72 -1.62
CA THR A 123 21.34 8.41 -0.77
C THR A 123 20.64 9.37 0.21
N VAL A 124 19.74 10.21 -0.28
CA VAL A 124 18.99 11.18 0.55
C VAL A 124 18.07 10.50 1.55
N LEU A 125 17.36 9.46 1.10
CA LEU A 125 16.44 8.70 1.93
C LEU A 125 17.15 7.67 2.83
N GLY A 126 18.45 7.42 2.61
CA GLY A 126 19.23 6.42 3.34
C GLY A 126 18.72 4.99 3.12
N LEU A 127 18.32 4.67 1.90
CA LEU A 127 17.87 3.35 1.49
C LEU A 127 19.06 2.49 1.05
N LYS A 128 18.90 1.18 1.22
CA LYS A 128 19.92 0.17 0.83
C LYS A 128 19.32 -0.79 -0.20
N PRO A 129 20.11 -1.35 -1.14
CA PRO A 129 19.63 -2.37 -2.07
C PRO A 129 19.06 -3.60 -1.32
N ALA A 130 18.06 -4.30 -1.76
CA ALA A 130 17.09 -4.13 -2.85
C ALA A 130 15.99 -3.16 -2.43
N VAL A 131 15.89 -2.04 -3.12
CA VAL A 131 15.01 -0.94 -2.73
C VAL A 131 13.62 -1.13 -3.33
N HIS A 132 12.57 -1.06 -2.51
CA HIS A 132 11.21 -0.93 -2.99
C HIS A 132 11.04 0.44 -3.63
N ALA A 133 10.64 0.49 -4.89
CA ALA A 133 10.56 1.74 -5.63
C ALA A 133 9.31 1.81 -6.53
N ARG A 134 8.85 3.01 -6.77
CA ARG A 134 7.85 3.31 -7.80
C ARG A 134 8.38 4.44 -8.66
N LEU A 135 8.32 4.25 -9.97
CA LEU A 135 8.71 5.29 -10.92
C LEU A 135 7.60 6.33 -11.04
N PRO A 136 7.91 7.64 -11.02
CA PRO A 136 6.93 8.72 -11.13
C PRO A 136 6.04 8.57 -12.36
N GLY A 137 4.71 8.51 -12.15
CA GLY A 137 3.73 8.40 -13.23
C GLY A 137 3.84 7.14 -14.10
N ARG A 138 4.42 6.02 -13.60
CA ARG A 138 4.56 4.77 -14.35
C ARG A 138 4.01 3.57 -13.59
N ASN A 139 3.05 2.89 -14.20
CA ASN A 139 2.46 1.65 -13.65
C ASN A 139 3.23 0.42 -14.14
N VAL A 140 4.48 0.31 -13.71
CA VAL A 140 5.44 -0.73 -14.12
C VAL A 140 5.73 -1.63 -12.94
N PHE A 141 5.84 -2.94 -13.20
CA PHE A 141 6.33 -3.92 -12.23
C PHE A 141 7.62 -4.56 -12.74
N ARG A 142 8.63 -4.63 -11.87
CA ARG A 142 9.83 -5.45 -12.01
C ARG A 142 10.15 -6.05 -10.65
N LEU A 143 9.60 -7.23 -10.41
CA LEU A 143 9.72 -7.99 -9.18
C LEU A 143 10.31 -9.35 -9.48
N PRO A 144 10.91 -10.04 -8.53
CA PRO A 144 11.47 -11.38 -8.75
C PRO A 144 10.50 -12.38 -9.39
N SER A 145 9.21 -12.30 -9.06
CA SER A 145 8.20 -13.24 -9.56
C SER A 145 7.19 -12.62 -10.55
N TYR A 146 7.29 -11.31 -10.86
CA TYR A 146 6.29 -10.64 -11.68
C TYR A 146 6.84 -9.42 -12.42
N SER A 147 6.58 -9.35 -13.73
CA SER A 147 6.95 -8.25 -14.62
C SER A 147 5.72 -7.76 -15.41
N LYS A 148 5.56 -6.44 -15.52
CA LYS A 148 4.51 -5.81 -16.32
C LYS A 148 4.98 -4.44 -16.80
N ASN A 149 4.80 -4.15 -18.08
CA ASN A 149 5.01 -2.82 -18.66
C ASN A 149 3.80 -1.92 -18.41
N ASP A 150 4.01 -0.62 -18.48
CA ASP A 150 2.94 0.36 -18.44
C ASP A 150 2.20 0.38 -19.78
N ASN A 151 0.98 -0.16 -19.79
CA ASN A 151 0.14 -0.20 -20.99
C ASN A 151 -0.77 1.04 -21.12
N SER A 152 -0.67 2.01 -20.19
CA SER A 152 -1.45 3.26 -20.25
C SER A 152 -0.88 4.26 -21.25
N LEU A 153 0.41 4.12 -21.58
CA LEU A 153 1.07 4.98 -22.56
C LEU A 153 0.62 4.63 -23.98
N GLY A 154 0.20 5.65 -24.75
CA GLY A 154 -0.05 5.48 -26.19
C GLY A 154 1.25 5.13 -26.95
N LEU A 155 1.15 4.43 -28.08
CA LEU A 155 2.31 3.96 -28.87
C LEU A 155 3.35 5.06 -29.18
N ALA A 156 2.88 6.27 -29.49
CA ALA A 156 3.76 7.42 -29.80
C ALA A 156 4.48 7.95 -28.54
N GLN A 157 3.87 7.81 -27.37
CA GLN A 157 4.46 8.20 -26.09
C GLN A 157 5.43 7.12 -25.62
N ALA A 158 5.01 5.85 -25.63
CA ALA A 158 5.85 4.72 -25.26
C ALA A 158 7.19 4.71 -26.03
N GLY A 159 7.18 4.97 -27.33
CA GLY A 159 8.40 5.05 -28.15
C GLY A 159 9.39 6.16 -27.77
N ARG A 160 9.03 7.07 -26.84
CA ARG A 160 9.86 8.20 -26.40
C ARG A 160 10.07 8.29 -24.91
N GLU A 161 9.25 7.58 -24.15
CA GLU A 161 9.19 7.63 -22.69
C GLU A 161 9.21 6.22 -22.08
N ASP A 162 9.83 5.26 -22.78
CA ASP A 162 9.96 3.88 -22.35
C ASP A 162 11.45 3.56 -22.09
N PRO A 163 11.96 3.84 -20.89
CA PRO A 163 13.33 3.52 -20.52
C PRO A 163 13.49 2.01 -20.44
N ASP A 164 14.73 1.53 -20.45
CA ASP A 164 15.00 0.12 -20.14
C ASP A 164 14.68 -0.19 -18.67
N TYR A 165 13.45 -0.60 -18.41
CA TYR A 165 13.00 -0.94 -17.05
C TYR A 165 13.74 -2.13 -16.44
N GLU A 166 14.29 -3.05 -17.26
CA GLU A 166 15.12 -4.17 -16.76
C GLU A 166 16.45 -3.62 -16.24
N PHE A 167 17.06 -2.68 -16.96
CA PHE A 167 18.28 -2.01 -16.51
C PHE A 167 18.05 -1.21 -15.22
N VAL A 168 16.94 -0.48 -15.12
CA VAL A 168 16.57 0.25 -13.89
C VAL A 168 16.42 -0.74 -12.72
N ALA A 169 15.71 -1.84 -12.92
CA ALA A 169 15.53 -2.85 -11.87
C ALA A 169 16.84 -3.51 -11.47
N ALA A 170 17.68 -3.89 -12.46
CA ALA A 170 19.00 -4.50 -12.24
C ALA A 170 19.95 -3.57 -11.45
N SER A 171 19.70 -2.26 -11.47
CA SER A 171 20.44 -1.27 -10.65
C SER A 171 20.10 -1.29 -9.17
N GLY A 172 19.29 -2.27 -8.71
CA GLY A 172 19.01 -2.54 -7.30
C GLY A 172 17.61 -2.15 -6.82
N PHE A 173 16.65 -2.10 -7.76
CA PHE A 173 15.27 -1.69 -7.45
C PHE A 173 14.27 -2.81 -7.73
N TRP A 174 13.32 -2.98 -6.82
CA TRP A 174 12.07 -3.67 -7.07
C TRP A 174 11.01 -2.64 -7.41
N LEU A 175 10.55 -2.65 -8.68
CA LEU A 175 9.61 -1.66 -9.18
C LEU A 175 8.17 -2.12 -8.98
N TYR A 176 7.36 -1.27 -8.39
CA TYR A 176 5.95 -1.52 -8.10
C TYR A 176 5.05 -0.50 -8.83
N GLY A 177 4.11 -1.02 -9.60
CA GLY A 177 2.96 -0.26 -10.07
C GLY A 177 1.80 -0.27 -9.06
N TRP A 178 0.58 -0.19 -9.58
CA TRP A 178 -0.65 -0.24 -8.79
C TRP A 178 -1.79 -0.95 -9.54
N ASP A 179 -2.79 -1.40 -8.80
CA ASP A 179 -3.98 -2.03 -9.34
C ASP A 179 -5.16 -1.05 -9.38
N HIS A 180 -5.24 -0.13 -8.43
CA HIS A 180 -6.26 0.90 -8.35
C HIS A 180 -5.70 2.20 -7.76
N GLU A 181 -6.37 3.32 -8.07
CA GLU A 181 -5.95 4.64 -7.62
C GLU A 181 -7.12 5.38 -6.95
N TRP A 182 -6.86 5.97 -5.79
CA TRP A 182 -7.71 7.02 -5.27
C TRP A 182 -7.32 8.33 -5.95
N VAL A 183 -8.08 8.71 -6.97
CA VAL A 183 -7.79 9.85 -7.83
C VAL A 183 -7.98 11.17 -7.07
N HIS A 184 -7.16 12.15 -7.36
CA HIS A 184 -7.28 13.52 -6.84
C HIS A 184 -7.26 14.57 -7.96
N GLU A 185 -7.78 15.75 -7.66
CA GLU A 185 -7.64 16.96 -8.48
C GLU A 185 -6.22 17.52 -8.38
N ASP A 186 -5.83 18.46 -9.25
CA ASP A 186 -4.53 19.15 -9.18
C ASP A 186 -4.31 19.86 -7.83
N SER A 187 -5.35 20.17 -7.10
CA SER A 187 -5.32 20.73 -5.74
C SER A 187 -4.91 19.73 -4.66
N GLY A 188 -4.85 18.44 -4.99
CA GLY A 188 -4.71 17.33 -4.06
C GLY A 188 -6.05 16.86 -3.47
N LYS A 189 -7.19 17.47 -3.81
CA LYS A 189 -8.49 17.08 -3.27
C LYS A 189 -8.94 15.74 -3.85
N PRO A 190 -9.30 14.74 -3.00
CA PRO A 190 -9.83 13.46 -3.46
C PRO A 190 -11.08 13.60 -4.33
N VAL A 191 -11.11 12.91 -5.47
CA VAL A 191 -12.26 12.89 -6.40
C VAL A 191 -13.35 11.93 -5.91
N GLN A 192 -12.96 10.69 -5.55
CA GLN A 192 -13.93 9.72 -5.02
C GLN A 192 -14.18 9.99 -3.54
N SER A 193 -15.43 9.81 -3.10
CA SER A 193 -15.71 9.60 -1.68
C SER A 193 -15.16 8.25 -1.20
N VAL A 194 -14.99 8.11 0.11
CA VAL A 194 -14.55 6.83 0.70
C VAL A 194 -15.48 5.69 0.31
N ASP A 195 -16.80 5.89 0.37
CA ASP A 195 -17.78 4.84 0.02
C ASP A 195 -17.67 4.42 -1.44
N ARG A 196 -17.46 5.39 -2.34
CA ARG A 196 -17.27 5.09 -3.76
C ARG A 196 -15.98 4.31 -3.99
N LEU A 197 -14.85 4.75 -3.42
CA LEU A 197 -13.57 4.07 -3.53
C LEU A 197 -13.66 2.62 -3.02
N VAL A 198 -14.30 2.41 -1.88
CA VAL A 198 -14.48 1.07 -1.30
C VAL A 198 -15.36 0.20 -2.18
N SER A 199 -16.42 0.76 -2.80
CA SER A 199 -17.26 0.05 -3.77
C SER A 199 -16.47 -0.33 -5.03
N GLU A 200 -15.58 0.53 -5.52
CA GLU A 200 -14.68 0.22 -6.63
C GLU A 200 -13.70 -0.91 -6.29
N ILE A 201 -13.15 -0.91 -5.07
CA ILE A 201 -12.29 -2.00 -4.56
C ILE A 201 -13.07 -3.32 -4.45
N ASP A 202 -14.29 -3.31 -3.89
CA ASP A 202 -15.15 -4.49 -3.82
C ASP A 202 -15.42 -5.07 -5.22
N HIS A 203 -15.70 -4.21 -6.19
CA HIS A 203 -15.93 -4.61 -7.58
C HIS A 203 -14.67 -5.24 -8.20
N LEU A 204 -13.51 -4.65 -7.98
CA LEU A 204 -12.24 -5.19 -8.47
C LEU A 204 -11.97 -6.59 -7.89
N PHE A 205 -12.17 -6.79 -6.60
CA PHE A 205 -12.02 -8.12 -5.99
C PHE A 205 -13.08 -9.13 -6.46
N GLY A 206 -14.20 -8.68 -7.00
CA GLY A 206 -15.22 -9.53 -7.59
C GLY A 206 -14.94 -9.94 -9.05
N TYR A 207 -14.44 -9.00 -9.85
CA TYR A 207 -14.39 -9.13 -11.31
C TYR A 207 -13.12 -8.60 -11.96
N GLY A 208 -12.21 -7.98 -11.18
CA GLY A 208 -11.03 -7.32 -11.70
C GLY A 208 -9.87 -8.27 -11.98
N HIS A 209 -8.88 -7.72 -12.66
CA HIS A 209 -7.59 -8.37 -12.89
C HIS A 209 -6.52 -7.63 -12.09
N PHE A 210 -5.82 -8.36 -11.24
CA PHE A 210 -4.72 -7.85 -10.43
C PHE A 210 -3.38 -8.27 -11.00
N ALA A 211 -2.34 -7.52 -10.68
CA ALA A 211 -0.97 -7.93 -10.91
C ALA A 211 -0.70 -9.28 -10.24
N LYS A 212 -1.18 -9.46 -9.00
CA LYS A 212 -1.18 -10.75 -8.30
C LYS A 212 -2.57 -11.07 -7.76
N PRO A 213 -3.06 -12.32 -7.89
CA PRO A 213 -4.38 -12.71 -7.42
C PRO A 213 -4.63 -12.33 -5.96
N ASN A 214 -5.78 -11.75 -5.67
CA ASN A 214 -6.20 -11.35 -4.33
C ASN A 214 -5.30 -10.33 -3.60
N LYS A 215 -4.37 -9.67 -4.30
CA LYS A 215 -3.48 -8.64 -3.76
C LYS A 215 -3.69 -7.34 -4.54
N LEU A 216 -4.31 -6.34 -3.91
CA LEU A 216 -4.59 -5.03 -4.52
C LEU A 216 -3.62 -3.98 -3.97
N ILE A 217 -2.81 -3.38 -4.83
CA ILE A 217 -2.02 -2.19 -4.50
C ILE A 217 -2.90 -0.97 -4.78
N LEU A 218 -3.21 -0.22 -3.72
CA LEU A 218 -3.94 1.04 -3.80
C LEU A 218 -2.95 2.20 -3.81
N LEU A 219 -2.93 2.95 -4.93
CA LEU A 219 -2.19 4.19 -5.07
C LEU A 219 -2.98 5.35 -4.48
N MET A 220 -2.32 6.12 -3.64
CA MET A 220 -2.77 7.39 -3.08
C MET A 220 -1.59 8.36 -3.07
N HIS A 221 -1.86 9.67 -2.90
CA HIS A 221 -0.82 10.70 -2.84
C HIS A 221 -0.91 11.45 -1.50
N ASP A 222 0.25 11.83 -0.97
CA ASP A 222 0.36 12.45 0.37
C ASP A 222 -0.50 13.71 0.50
N GLU A 223 -0.56 14.53 -0.54
CA GLU A 223 -1.31 15.80 -0.54
C GLU A 223 -2.83 15.65 -0.40
N MET A 224 -3.38 14.45 -0.66
CA MET A 224 -4.80 14.17 -0.46
C MET A 224 -5.21 14.22 1.01
N PHE A 225 -4.24 14.05 1.92
CA PHE A 225 -4.49 13.87 3.36
C PHE A 225 -4.23 15.11 4.19
N GLN A 226 -4.27 16.30 3.56
CA GLN A 226 -4.20 17.59 4.22
C GLN A 226 -5.43 17.83 5.11
N ASP A 227 -5.27 18.67 6.15
CA ASP A 227 -6.39 19.09 7.01
C ASP A 227 -7.49 19.79 6.21
N ALA A 228 -7.12 20.53 5.16
CA ALA A 228 -8.07 21.21 4.25
C ALA A 228 -9.07 20.25 3.57
N PHE A 229 -8.73 18.95 3.50
CA PHE A 229 -9.55 17.92 2.87
C PHE A 229 -10.03 16.86 3.87
N ASP A 230 -9.99 17.15 5.17
CA ASP A 230 -10.30 16.19 6.24
C ASP A 230 -9.48 14.89 6.15
N GLY A 231 -8.20 15.01 5.80
CA GLY A 231 -7.35 13.89 5.41
C GLY A 231 -7.28 12.76 6.43
N LYS A 232 -7.11 13.10 7.74
CA LYS A 232 -7.11 12.08 8.82
C LYS A 232 -8.44 11.33 8.88
N ALA A 233 -9.56 12.06 8.86
CA ALA A 233 -10.89 11.44 8.94
C ALA A 233 -11.17 10.53 7.74
N LYS A 234 -10.78 10.94 6.53
CA LYS A 234 -10.97 10.14 5.32
C LYS A 234 -10.12 8.86 5.33
N LEU A 235 -8.84 8.94 5.73
CA LEU A 235 -7.99 7.76 5.80
C LEU A 235 -8.46 6.78 6.89
N THR A 236 -8.85 7.28 8.05
CA THR A 236 -9.44 6.46 9.13
C THR A 236 -10.72 5.78 8.65
N ALA A 237 -11.61 6.51 7.96
CA ALA A 237 -12.85 5.97 7.41
C ALA A 237 -12.58 4.88 6.34
N LEU A 238 -11.61 5.09 5.47
CA LEU A 238 -11.20 4.10 4.47
C LEU A 238 -10.73 2.80 5.15
N ILE A 239 -9.82 2.90 6.12
CA ILE A 239 -9.30 1.73 6.85
C ILE A 239 -10.42 0.99 7.56
N ALA A 240 -11.31 1.71 8.25
CA ALA A 240 -12.45 1.12 8.94
C ALA A 240 -13.41 0.41 7.97
N ALA A 241 -13.72 1.03 6.83
CA ALA A 241 -14.60 0.45 5.82
C ALA A 241 -14.02 -0.81 5.17
N LEU A 242 -12.70 -0.86 4.92
CA LEU A 242 -12.01 -2.04 4.40
C LEU A 242 -11.96 -3.18 5.44
N ARG A 243 -11.75 -2.87 6.72
CA ARG A 243 -11.82 -3.86 7.81
C ARG A 243 -13.20 -4.49 7.95
N LEU A 244 -14.27 -3.68 7.84
CA LEU A 244 -15.64 -4.19 7.87
C LEU A 244 -15.95 -5.19 6.74
N ARG A 245 -15.19 -5.13 5.65
CA ARG A 245 -15.24 -6.06 4.52
C ARG A 245 -14.28 -7.24 4.65
N HIS A 246 -13.62 -7.36 5.79
CA HIS A 246 -12.63 -8.40 6.11
C HIS A 246 -11.42 -8.41 5.17
N TYR A 247 -11.05 -7.27 4.56
CA TYR A 247 -9.79 -7.14 3.86
C TYR A 247 -8.62 -7.11 4.83
N ALA A 248 -7.58 -7.88 4.53
CA ALA A 248 -6.31 -7.77 5.22
C ALA A 248 -5.50 -6.59 4.67
N PHE A 249 -4.56 -6.08 5.46
CA PHE A 249 -3.60 -5.09 5.02
C PHE A 249 -2.21 -5.72 4.96
N GLY A 250 -1.45 -5.40 3.90
CA GLY A 250 -0.11 -5.91 3.68
C GLY A 250 0.94 -4.81 3.58
N ALA A 251 2.17 -5.12 3.99
CA ALA A 251 3.34 -4.32 3.65
C ALA A 251 3.86 -4.72 2.27
N ILE A 252 4.31 -3.73 1.47
CA ILE A 252 4.78 -3.99 0.10
C ILE A 252 5.96 -4.98 0.07
N ALA A 253 6.76 -5.03 1.12
CA ALA A 253 7.85 -6.00 1.27
C ALA A 253 7.38 -7.46 1.24
N GLY A 254 6.12 -7.74 1.62
CA GLY A 254 5.49 -9.07 1.54
C GLY A 254 4.65 -9.31 0.29
N TYR A 255 4.63 -8.37 -0.65
CA TYR A 255 3.75 -8.45 -1.82
C TYR A 255 4.18 -9.55 -2.79
N ASP A 256 5.50 -9.73 -2.99
CA ASP A 256 6.07 -10.65 -3.96
C ASP A 256 6.25 -12.08 -3.41
N GLY A 257 6.05 -12.26 -2.11
CA GLY A 257 6.14 -13.56 -1.43
C GLY A 257 4.87 -14.40 -1.52
#